data_072665942e24b5f81f7e4f592d48be3b
#
_entry.id   072665942e24b5f81f7e4f592d48be3b
#
_cell.length_a   1.000
_cell.length_b   1.000
_cell.length_c   1.000
_cell.angle_alpha   90.00
_cell.angle_beta   90.00
_cell.angle_gamma   90.00
#
_symmetry.space_group_name_H-M   'P 1'
#
loop_
_entity.id
_entity.type
_entity.pdbx_description
1 polymer ?
#
loop_
_entity_poly.entity_id
_entity_poly.type
_entity_poly.pdbx_seq_one_letter_code
_entity_poly.pdbx_strand_id
1 'polypeptide(L)'
;LFFSTYESVIDIDFEHWTEANYGFLKLIFAGGPVRVIALREKTASANLSSALKELMYLRWNYLCYPEIEEDDKTTLTAWIKEMRNESHKTFKAVLSSSASDHEGIINVTTDKIQSSITGKTHSAKEYCARIAGVLAGLPLSRSSTYYVLSDILGADCPSDPDARIKAGELIIVYDGEKYKIGRGVNSLTTLSGEKTGDMQKIKIVE
;
A
#
# COMPACT_ATOMS: atom_id res chain seq x y z
N LEU A 1 -21.60 1.40 -6.28
CA LEU A 1 -20.31 0.69 -6.23
C LEU A 1 -20.31 -0.46 -7.20
N PHE A 2 -19.20 -0.68 -7.88
CA PHE A 2 -18.93 -1.87 -8.67
C PHE A 2 -17.83 -2.67 -7.96
N PHE A 3 -18.09 -3.94 -7.74
CA PHE A 3 -17.16 -4.89 -7.14
C PHE A 3 -16.72 -5.90 -8.18
N SER A 4 -15.43 -6.17 -8.24
CA SER A 4 -14.90 -7.29 -9.00
C SER A 4 -13.79 -7.97 -8.21
N THR A 5 -13.67 -9.27 -8.38
CA THR A 5 -12.61 -10.06 -7.77
C THR A 5 -11.83 -10.72 -8.90
N TYR A 6 -10.53 -10.50 -8.90
CA TYR A 6 -9.61 -11.01 -9.91
C TYR A 6 -8.53 -11.88 -9.26
N GLU A 7 -8.19 -13.00 -9.88
CA GLU A 7 -7.07 -13.86 -9.47
C GLU A 7 -5.85 -13.66 -10.37
N SER A 8 -6.05 -13.04 -11.53
CA SER A 8 -4.99 -12.74 -12.50
C SER A 8 -5.25 -11.42 -13.23
N VAL A 9 -4.19 -10.81 -13.74
CA VAL A 9 -4.27 -9.60 -14.57
C VAL A 9 -5.01 -9.83 -15.90
N ILE A 10 -5.01 -11.05 -16.41
CA ILE A 10 -5.70 -11.41 -17.67
C ILE A 10 -7.22 -11.52 -17.51
N ASP A 11 -7.70 -11.65 -16.26
CA ASP A 11 -9.14 -11.73 -15.97
C ASP A 11 -9.81 -10.36 -15.91
N ILE A 12 -9.01 -9.28 -15.96
CA ILE A 12 -9.51 -7.91 -15.84
C ILE A 12 -10.20 -7.51 -17.13
N ASP A 13 -11.50 -7.19 -17.05
CA ASP A 13 -12.24 -6.66 -18.17
C ASP A 13 -12.02 -5.13 -18.34
N PHE A 14 -11.90 -4.68 -19.59
CA PHE A 14 -11.74 -3.28 -19.92
C PHE A 14 -13.06 -2.50 -19.97
N GLU A 15 -14.19 -3.15 -19.89
CA GLU A 15 -15.49 -2.49 -19.92
C GLU A 15 -15.69 -1.65 -18.64
N HIS A 16 -15.12 -2.10 -17.52
CA HIS A 16 -15.30 -1.49 -16.22
C HIS A 16 -14.12 -0.63 -15.77
N TRP A 17 -12.95 -0.70 -16.43
CA TRP A 17 -11.74 -0.02 -15.99
C TRP A 17 -11.18 0.91 -17.07
N THR A 18 -10.77 2.11 -16.65
CA THR A 18 -10.01 3.01 -17.50
C THR A 18 -8.58 2.49 -17.70
N GLU A 19 -7.85 3.00 -18.70
CA GLU A 19 -6.44 2.65 -18.91
C GLU A 19 -5.59 2.95 -17.67
N ALA A 20 -5.86 4.06 -16.96
CA ALA A 20 -5.16 4.43 -15.74
C ALA A 20 -5.42 3.42 -14.62
N ASN A 21 -6.68 3.09 -14.36
CA ASN A 21 -7.06 2.11 -13.32
C ASN A 21 -6.50 0.71 -13.63
N TYR A 22 -6.49 0.33 -14.91
CA TYR A 22 -5.86 -0.92 -15.35
C TYR A 22 -4.36 -0.93 -15.07
N GLY A 23 -3.69 0.22 -15.22
CA GLY A 23 -2.29 0.39 -14.83
C GLY A 23 -2.05 0.09 -13.36
N PHE A 24 -2.91 0.55 -12.46
CA PHE A 24 -2.80 0.26 -11.02
C PHE A 24 -3.03 -1.23 -10.73
N LEU A 25 -3.99 -1.88 -11.39
CA LEU A 25 -4.21 -3.32 -11.25
C LEU A 25 -3.00 -4.13 -11.72
N LYS A 26 -2.35 -3.74 -12.82
CA LYS A 26 -1.09 -4.36 -13.26
C LYS A 26 0.01 -4.22 -12.21
N LEU A 27 0.15 -3.05 -11.59
CA LEU A 27 1.12 -2.81 -10.51
C LEU A 27 0.84 -3.72 -9.31
N ILE A 28 -0.43 -3.88 -8.90
CA ILE A 28 -0.81 -4.78 -7.80
C ILE A 28 -0.43 -6.23 -8.13
N PHE A 29 -0.85 -6.73 -9.29
CA PHE A 29 -0.60 -8.13 -9.67
C PHE A 29 0.88 -8.46 -9.86
N ALA A 30 1.69 -7.49 -10.24
CA ALA A 30 3.14 -7.67 -10.30
C ALA A 30 3.78 -7.98 -8.92
N GLY A 31 3.06 -7.75 -7.83
CA GLY A 31 3.46 -8.16 -6.47
C GLY A 31 3.18 -9.62 -6.16
N GLY A 32 2.37 -10.30 -6.95
CA GLY A 32 2.01 -11.70 -6.78
C GLY A 32 0.93 -11.97 -5.71
N PRO A 33 -0.04 -11.08 -5.48
CA PRO A 33 -1.16 -11.40 -4.58
C PRO A 33 -1.99 -12.55 -5.15
N VAL A 34 -2.53 -13.38 -4.26
CA VAL A 34 -3.39 -14.52 -4.67
C VAL A 34 -4.71 -14.01 -5.27
N ARG A 35 -5.22 -12.89 -4.75
CA ARG A 35 -6.51 -12.33 -5.16
C ARG A 35 -6.52 -10.82 -4.97
N VAL A 36 -7.16 -10.12 -5.88
CA VAL A 36 -7.41 -8.67 -5.79
C VAL A 36 -8.91 -8.42 -5.81
N ILE A 37 -9.40 -7.70 -4.81
CA ILE A 37 -10.77 -7.18 -4.78
C ILE A 37 -10.68 -5.72 -5.23
N ALA A 38 -11.26 -5.42 -6.37
CA ALA A 38 -11.27 -4.08 -6.93
C ALA A 38 -12.65 -3.44 -6.78
N LEU A 39 -12.67 -2.22 -6.24
CA LEU A 39 -13.87 -1.41 -6.10
C LEU A 39 -13.77 -0.19 -7.00
N ARG A 40 -14.87 0.11 -7.68
CA ARG A 40 -15.04 1.33 -8.46
C ARG A 40 -16.33 2.03 -8.07
N GLU A 41 -16.26 3.33 -7.92
CA GLU A 41 -17.43 4.18 -7.80
C GLU A 41 -18.08 4.38 -9.17
N LYS A 42 -19.38 4.09 -9.28
CA LYS A 42 -20.13 4.26 -10.53
C LYS A 42 -20.81 5.61 -10.63
N THR A 43 -21.02 6.29 -9.51
CA THR A 43 -21.79 7.54 -9.44
C THR A 43 -21.12 8.53 -8.48
N ALA A 44 -21.30 9.81 -8.72
CA ALA A 44 -20.81 10.87 -7.83
C ALA A 44 -21.37 10.82 -6.40
N SER A 45 -22.40 10.04 -6.15
CA SER A 45 -22.97 9.82 -4.80
C SER A 45 -22.35 8.62 -4.07
N ALA A 46 -21.58 7.78 -4.76
CA ALA A 46 -20.80 6.73 -4.11
C ALA A 46 -19.55 7.38 -3.52
N ASN A 47 -19.39 7.30 -2.22
CA ASN A 47 -18.25 7.84 -1.49
C ASN A 47 -17.46 6.75 -0.78
N LEU A 48 -16.27 7.09 -0.30
CA LEU A 48 -15.40 6.18 0.43
C LEU A 48 -16.13 5.48 1.58
N SER A 49 -16.96 6.20 2.34
CA SER A 49 -17.69 5.64 3.48
C SER A 49 -18.62 4.48 3.07
N SER A 50 -19.22 4.54 1.89
CA SER A 50 -20.04 3.45 1.36
C SER A 50 -19.18 2.24 0.99
N ALA A 51 -18.00 2.47 0.41
CA ALA A 51 -17.05 1.40 0.08
C ALA A 51 -16.53 0.72 1.35
N LEU A 52 -16.19 1.48 2.38
CA LEU A 52 -15.69 0.95 3.66
C LEU A 52 -16.72 0.07 4.38
N LYS A 53 -18.01 0.41 4.31
CA LYS A 53 -19.10 -0.42 4.85
C LYS A 53 -19.15 -1.81 4.20
N GLU A 54 -18.94 -1.89 2.90
CA GLU A 54 -18.90 -3.18 2.20
C GLU A 54 -17.60 -3.94 2.50
N LEU A 55 -16.46 -3.25 2.50
CA LEU A 55 -15.14 -3.84 2.78
C LEU A 55 -15.05 -4.45 4.18
N MET A 56 -15.81 -3.94 5.15
CA MET A 56 -15.83 -4.45 6.51
C MET A 56 -16.26 -5.94 6.60
N TYR A 57 -17.11 -6.39 5.69
CA TYR A 57 -17.63 -7.76 5.64
C TYR A 57 -16.79 -8.71 4.79
N LEU A 58 -15.83 -8.17 4.03
CA LEU A 58 -14.97 -8.97 3.17
C LEU A 58 -13.68 -9.39 3.89
N ARG A 59 -13.05 -10.44 3.40
CA ARG A 59 -11.76 -10.91 3.92
C ARG A 59 -10.64 -10.45 2.99
N TRP A 60 -9.78 -9.59 3.50
CA TRP A 60 -8.61 -9.05 2.81
C TRP A 60 -7.51 -8.65 3.82
N ASN A 61 -6.30 -8.35 3.34
CA ASN A 61 -5.14 -8.02 4.17
C ASN A 61 -4.68 -6.58 3.97
N TYR A 62 -4.53 -6.14 2.72
CA TYR A 62 -3.99 -4.83 2.36
C TYR A 62 -4.96 -4.08 1.46
N LEU A 63 -5.16 -2.82 1.74
CA LEU A 63 -5.93 -1.89 0.93
C LEU A 63 -5.02 -0.80 0.41
N CYS A 64 -5.17 -0.41 -0.84
CA CYS A 64 -4.61 0.81 -1.39
C CYS A 64 -5.69 1.58 -2.18
N TYR A 65 -5.54 2.89 -2.21
CA TYR A 65 -6.37 3.78 -3.00
C TYR A 65 -5.45 4.74 -3.76
N PRO A 66 -5.04 4.40 -5.01
CA PRO A 66 -3.97 5.11 -5.73
C PRO A 66 -4.23 6.58 -6.02
N GLU A 67 -5.48 7.01 -6.05
CA GLU A 67 -5.88 8.40 -6.32
C GLU A 67 -6.54 9.09 -5.12
N ILE A 68 -6.27 8.58 -3.91
CA ILE A 68 -6.90 9.08 -2.67
C ILE A 68 -6.60 10.57 -2.45
N GLU A 69 -7.63 11.33 -2.09
CA GLU A 69 -7.52 12.72 -1.66
C GLU A 69 -7.30 12.84 -0.14
N GLU A 70 -6.88 14.01 0.36
CA GLU A 70 -6.48 14.17 1.77
C GLU A 70 -7.63 13.90 2.75
N ASP A 71 -8.85 14.32 2.43
CA ASP A 71 -10.03 14.11 3.28
C ASP A 71 -10.37 12.62 3.36
N ASP A 72 -10.31 11.92 2.23
CA ASP A 72 -10.53 10.48 2.16
C ASP A 72 -9.41 9.71 2.87
N LYS A 73 -8.16 10.17 2.78
CA LYS A 73 -7.02 9.60 3.48
C LYS A 73 -7.22 9.67 5.00
N THR A 74 -7.70 10.80 5.50
CA THR A 74 -8.03 10.98 6.91
C THR A 74 -9.13 10.02 7.35
N THR A 75 -10.21 9.93 6.56
CA THR A 75 -11.33 9.02 6.80
C THR A 75 -10.90 7.56 6.80
N LEU A 76 -10.13 7.15 5.79
CA LEU A 76 -9.62 5.78 5.68
C LEU A 76 -8.68 5.41 6.84
N THR A 77 -7.80 6.32 7.21
CA THR A 77 -6.88 6.12 8.34
C THR A 77 -7.64 5.93 9.66
N ALA A 78 -8.63 6.77 9.93
CA ALA A 78 -9.47 6.64 11.13
C ALA A 78 -10.22 5.31 11.14
N TRP A 79 -10.79 4.91 10.01
CA TRP A 79 -11.51 3.65 9.88
C TRP A 79 -10.60 2.42 10.08
N ILE A 80 -9.39 2.41 9.53
CA ILE A 80 -8.42 1.31 9.76
C ILE A 80 -8.09 1.19 11.26
N LYS A 81 -7.88 2.32 11.94
CA LYS A 81 -7.61 2.33 13.40
C LYS A 81 -8.78 1.75 14.19
N GLU A 82 -10.00 2.17 13.89
CA GLU A 82 -11.22 1.65 14.50
C GLU A 82 -11.38 0.14 14.26
N MET A 83 -11.25 -0.32 13.02
CA MET A 83 -11.37 -1.73 12.68
C MET A 83 -10.35 -2.61 13.42
N ARG A 84 -9.13 -2.12 13.62
CA ARG A 84 -8.10 -2.86 14.33
C ARG A 84 -8.30 -2.83 15.85
N ASN A 85 -8.61 -1.66 16.41
CA ASN A 85 -8.70 -1.48 17.85
C ASN A 85 -10.00 -2.03 18.43
N GLU A 86 -11.12 -1.86 17.74
CA GLU A 86 -12.45 -2.19 18.27
C GLU A 86 -13.00 -3.49 17.68
N SER A 87 -12.83 -3.71 16.38
CA SER A 87 -13.37 -4.88 15.69
C SER A 87 -12.38 -6.02 15.54
N HIS A 88 -11.15 -5.87 16.05
CA HIS A 88 -10.07 -6.86 15.99
C HIS A 88 -9.79 -7.41 14.57
N LYS A 89 -10.03 -6.59 13.54
CA LYS A 89 -9.69 -6.91 12.15
C LYS A 89 -8.20 -6.64 11.93
N THR A 90 -7.55 -7.47 11.13
CA THR A 90 -6.12 -7.31 10.80
C THR A 90 -5.89 -6.45 9.55
N PHE A 91 -6.83 -5.58 9.22
CA PHE A 91 -6.79 -4.71 8.05
C PHE A 91 -5.61 -3.75 8.08
N LYS A 92 -4.97 -3.56 6.92
CA LYS A 92 -3.87 -2.60 6.74
C LYS A 92 -4.12 -1.77 5.49
N ALA A 93 -3.72 -0.49 5.54
CA ALA A 93 -3.76 0.39 4.37
C ALA A 93 -2.35 0.82 3.97
N VAL A 94 -2.07 0.81 2.68
CA VAL A 94 -0.84 1.34 2.08
C VAL A 94 -1.18 2.69 1.48
N LEU A 95 -0.68 3.74 2.10
CA LEU A 95 -0.97 5.14 1.79
C LEU A 95 0.31 5.93 1.59
N SER A 96 0.24 7.00 0.81
CA SER A 96 1.36 7.92 0.67
C SER A 96 1.27 9.05 1.69
N SER A 97 2.42 9.49 2.20
CA SER A 97 2.53 10.66 3.08
C SER A 97 1.52 10.65 4.23
N SER A 98 1.36 9.49 4.88
CA SER A 98 0.43 9.26 5.98
C SER A 98 1.18 8.85 7.25
N ALA A 99 1.75 9.84 7.96
CA ALA A 99 2.43 9.67 9.23
C ALA A 99 1.41 9.51 10.37
N SER A 100 0.69 8.39 10.38
CA SER A 100 -0.48 8.18 11.21
C SER A 100 -0.19 7.56 12.58
N ASP A 101 1.07 7.24 12.86
CA ASP A 101 1.53 6.60 14.09
C ASP A 101 0.70 5.35 14.48
N HIS A 102 0.58 4.42 13.52
CA HIS A 102 -0.24 3.22 13.72
C HIS A 102 0.27 2.04 12.88
N GLU A 103 0.29 0.82 13.47
CA GLU A 103 0.79 -0.37 12.79
C GLU A 103 -0.06 -0.84 11.59
N GLY A 104 -1.32 -0.44 11.51
CA GLY A 104 -2.21 -0.72 10.39
C GLY A 104 -1.98 0.17 9.17
N ILE A 105 -1.13 1.20 9.25
CA ILE A 105 -0.85 2.13 8.16
C ILE A 105 0.59 1.99 7.70
N ILE A 106 0.77 1.70 6.42
CA ILE A 106 2.07 1.68 5.74
C ILE A 106 2.22 3.00 4.98
N ASN A 107 3.22 3.79 5.38
CA ASN A 107 3.45 5.14 4.86
C ASN A 107 4.51 5.14 3.77
N VAL A 108 4.12 5.15 2.50
CA VAL A 108 5.04 5.20 1.34
C VAL A 108 5.37 6.64 0.99
N THR A 109 6.65 6.99 0.84
CA THR A 109 7.07 8.38 0.66
C THR A 109 8.07 8.63 -0.47
N THR A 110 8.59 7.58 -1.12
CA THR A 110 9.43 7.74 -2.31
C THR A 110 8.57 8.14 -3.51
N ASP A 111 9.00 9.14 -4.25
CA ASP A 111 8.26 9.75 -5.35
C ASP A 111 8.95 9.58 -6.71
N LYS A 112 8.29 10.03 -7.80
CA LYS A 112 8.79 10.01 -9.18
C LYS A 112 9.32 8.64 -9.63
N ILE A 113 8.56 7.60 -9.36
CA ILE A 113 8.95 6.22 -9.61
C ILE A 113 8.63 5.85 -11.06
N GLN A 114 9.65 5.63 -11.87
CA GLN A 114 9.50 5.14 -13.24
C GLN A 114 9.34 3.63 -13.23
N SER A 115 8.18 3.13 -13.67
CA SER A 115 7.91 1.69 -13.71
C SER A 115 7.85 1.14 -15.13
N SER A 116 8.58 0.08 -15.39
CA SER A 116 8.53 -0.66 -16.67
C SER A 116 7.21 -1.40 -16.89
N ILE A 117 6.45 -1.70 -15.83
CA ILE A 117 5.14 -2.38 -15.92
C ILE A 117 4.11 -1.51 -16.65
N THR A 118 4.12 -0.23 -16.37
CA THR A 118 3.15 0.72 -16.96
C THR A 118 3.78 1.61 -18.02
N GLY A 119 5.12 1.68 -18.08
CA GLY A 119 5.85 2.62 -18.93
C GLY A 119 5.70 4.10 -18.51
N LYS A 120 5.22 4.36 -17.27
CA LYS A 120 4.93 5.69 -16.75
C LYS A 120 5.75 5.99 -15.49
N THR A 121 5.85 7.29 -15.18
CA THR A 121 6.34 7.77 -13.89
C THR A 121 5.17 7.94 -12.94
N HIS A 122 5.26 7.34 -11.78
CA HIS A 122 4.24 7.35 -10.74
C HIS A 122 4.65 8.19 -9.55
N SER A 123 3.69 8.86 -8.94
CA SER A 123 3.81 9.44 -7.61
C SER A 123 3.85 8.36 -6.54
N ALA A 124 4.30 8.71 -5.34
CA ALA A 124 4.22 7.82 -4.17
C ALA A 124 2.79 7.29 -3.97
N LYS A 125 1.77 8.14 -4.17
CA LYS A 125 0.35 7.81 -4.05
C LYS A 125 -0.06 6.68 -5.00
N GLU A 126 0.28 6.79 -6.27
CA GLU A 126 -0.04 5.79 -7.29
C GLU A 126 0.74 4.49 -7.10
N TYR A 127 2.02 4.59 -6.70
CA TYR A 127 2.87 3.42 -6.50
C TYR A 127 2.54 2.62 -5.23
N CYS A 128 1.69 3.14 -4.33
CA CYS A 128 1.08 2.37 -3.24
C CYS A 128 0.40 1.09 -3.74
N ALA A 129 -0.14 1.09 -4.96
CA ALA A 129 -0.70 -0.09 -5.61
C ALA A 129 0.34 -1.23 -5.72
N ARG A 130 1.55 -0.91 -6.19
CA ARG A 130 2.65 -1.88 -6.32
C ARG A 130 3.10 -2.43 -4.97
N ILE A 131 3.26 -1.54 -3.98
CA ILE A 131 3.67 -1.92 -2.62
C ILE A 131 2.62 -2.80 -1.97
N ALA A 132 1.33 -2.46 -2.08
CA ALA A 132 0.23 -3.29 -1.56
C ALA A 132 0.24 -4.69 -2.18
N GLY A 133 0.46 -4.79 -3.49
CA GLY A 133 0.60 -6.06 -4.19
C GLY A 133 1.77 -6.90 -3.69
N VAL A 134 2.94 -6.29 -3.48
CA VAL A 134 4.13 -6.97 -2.91
C VAL A 134 3.82 -7.50 -1.52
N LEU A 135 3.30 -6.66 -0.63
CA LEU A 135 3.02 -7.05 0.76
C LEU A 135 1.96 -8.15 0.85
N ALA A 136 0.95 -8.12 -0.03
CA ALA A 136 -0.07 -9.16 -0.09
C ALA A 136 0.44 -10.48 -0.71
N GLY A 137 1.41 -10.40 -1.62
CA GLY A 137 1.98 -11.56 -2.32
C GLY A 137 3.13 -12.23 -1.59
N LEU A 138 3.72 -11.58 -0.59
CA LEU A 138 4.84 -12.15 0.17
C LEU A 138 4.36 -13.30 1.08
N PRO A 139 5.00 -14.46 1.03
CA PRO A 139 4.78 -15.50 2.02
C PRO A 139 5.28 -15.06 3.40
N LEU A 140 4.66 -15.54 4.47
CA LEU A 140 5.02 -15.20 5.86
C LEU A 140 6.48 -15.51 6.23
N SER A 141 7.13 -16.40 5.49
CA SER A 141 8.54 -16.75 5.68
C SER A 141 9.51 -15.73 5.08
N ARG A 142 9.04 -14.71 4.36
CA ARG A 142 9.88 -13.75 3.64
C ARG A 142 9.60 -12.32 4.08
N SER A 143 10.66 -11.60 4.45
CA SER A 143 10.59 -10.18 4.79
C SER A 143 10.42 -9.31 3.55
N SER A 144 9.69 -8.22 3.68
CA SER A 144 9.66 -7.12 2.68
C SER A 144 10.91 -6.23 2.72
N THR A 145 11.72 -6.29 3.78
CA THR A 145 12.99 -5.58 3.86
C THR A 145 13.93 -6.06 2.75
N TYR A 146 14.48 -5.11 1.99
CA TYR A 146 15.34 -5.34 0.83
C TYR A 146 14.69 -6.15 -0.30
N TYR A 147 13.35 -6.18 -0.34
CA TYR A 147 12.64 -6.77 -1.48
C TYR A 147 12.96 -5.98 -2.76
N VAL A 148 13.44 -6.69 -3.79
CA VAL A 148 13.82 -6.08 -5.07
C VAL A 148 12.58 -5.71 -5.86
N LEU A 149 12.48 -4.45 -6.25
CA LEU A 149 11.46 -3.91 -7.13
C LEU A 149 12.04 -3.84 -8.56
N SER A 150 11.99 -4.96 -9.25
CA SER A 150 12.64 -5.12 -10.57
C SER A 150 11.99 -4.30 -11.69
N ASP A 151 10.83 -3.75 -11.44
CA ASP A 151 10.11 -2.89 -12.38
C ASP A 151 10.56 -1.43 -12.35
N ILE A 152 11.33 -1.00 -11.35
CA ILE A 152 11.76 0.39 -11.22
C ILE A 152 12.97 0.66 -12.11
N LEU A 153 12.83 1.66 -12.97
CA LEU A 153 13.88 2.19 -13.85
C LEU A 153 14.54 3.44 -13.27
N GLY A 154 13.83 4.17 -12.40
CA GLY A 154 14.28 5.37 -11.71
C GLY A 154 13.32 5.77 -10.60
N ALA A 155 13.83 6.39 -9.53
CA ALA A 155 13.03 6.91 -8.42
C ALA A 155 13.78 8.02 -7.69
N ASP A 156 13.02 8.93 -7.06
CA ASP A 156 13.56 9.99 -6.21
C ASP A 156 13.84 9.43 -4.80
N CYS A 157 14.94 8.67 -4.68
CA CYS A 157 15.32 8.02 -3.44
C CYS A 157 15.82 9.04 -2.41
N PRO A 158 15.47 8.88 -1.11
CA PRO A 158 15.89 9.82 -0.07
C PRO A 158 17.41 9.76 0.16
N SER A 159 18.00 10.93 0.42
CA SER A 159 19.42 11.07 0.74
C SER A 159 19.79 10.56 2.14
N ASP A 160 18.83 10.57 3.09
CA ASP A 160 18.97 10.00 4.44
C ASP A 160 17.89 8.93 4.67
N PRO A 161 18.14 7.69 4.24
CA PRO A 161 17.22 6.59 4.41
C PRO A 161 16.92 6.24 5.86
N ASP A 162 17.92 6.36 6.75
CA ASP A 162 17.78 5.95 8.15
C ASP A 162 16.83 6.88 8.91
N ALA A 163 16.92 8.20 8.68
CA ALA A 163 16.00 9.16 9.28
C ALA A 163 14.56 8.91 8.84
N ARG A 164 14.35 8.62 7.56
CA ARG A 164 13.01 8.33 7.00
C ARG A 164 12.43 7.04 7.57
N ILE A 165 13.21 5.99 7.66
CA ILE A 165 12.80 4.71 8.25
C ILE A 165 12.43 4.89 9.73
N LYS A 166 13.23 5.65 10.50
CA LYS A 166 12.94 5.98 11.91
C LYS A 166 11.63 6.77 12.05
N ALA A 167 11.29 7.59 11.07
CA ALA A 167 10.03 8.31 11.00
C ALA A 167 8.83 7.43 10.61
N GLY A 168 9.00 6.10 10.48
CA GLY A 168 7.93 5.17 10.12
C GLY A 168 7.56 5.20 8.64
N GLU A 169 8.52 5.55 7.76
CA GLU A 169 8.29 5.62 6.33
C GLU A 169 8.84 4.38 5.62
N LEU A 170 8.00 3.76 4.80
CA LEU A 170 8.44 2.76 3.85
C LEU A 170 8.96 3.48 2.61
N ILE A 171 10.26 3.36 2.39
CA ILE A 171 10.98 4.03 1.31
C ILE A 171 11.59 3.02 0.34
N ILE A 172 11.86 3.50 -0.87
CA ILE A 172 12.64 2.80 -1.87
C ILE A 172 14.07 3.33 -1.82
N VAL A 173 15.03 2.44 -1.88
CA VAL A 173 16.46 2.74 -1.91
C VAL A 173 17.10 2.11 -3.14
N TYR A 174 18.17 2.74 -3.63
CA TYR A 174 19.01 2.21 -4.70
C TYR A 174 20.37 1.81 -4.12
N ASP A 175 20.79 0.57 -4.34
CA ASP A 175 22.04 0.04 -3.81
C ASP A 175 23.24 0.12 -4.78
N GLY A 176 23.06 0.83 -5.88
CA GLY A 176 24.04 0.91 -6.98
C GLY A 176 23.74 -0.05 -8.14
N GLU A 177 22.88 -1.04 -7.93
CA GLU A 177 22.48 -2.03 -8.95
C GLU A 177 20.96 -2.14 -9.09
N LYS A 178 20.23 -2.16 -7.97
CA LYS A 178 18.78 -2.45 -7.93
C LYS A 178 18.03 -1.54 -6.99
N TYR A 179 16.79 -1.26 -7.35
CA TYR A 179 15.85 -0.59 -6.46
C TYR A 179 15.19 -1.62 -5.51
N LYS A 180 15.14 -1.29 -4.23
CA LYS A 180 14.65 -2.18 -3.16
C LYS A 180 13.79 -1.43 -2.16
N ILE A 181 12.90 -2.13 -1.49
CA ILE A 181 12.29 -1.60 -0.25
C ILE A 181 13.40 -1.45 0.79
N GLY A 182 13.62 -0.26 1.32
CA GLY A 182 14.70 0.00 2.28
C GLY A 182 14.52 -0.82 3.56
N ARG A 183 13.35 -0.76 4.16
CA ARG A 183 12.94 -1.61 5.29
C ARG A 183 11.43 -1.77 5.33
N GLY A 184 10.96 -2.97 5.66
CA GLY A 184 9.55 -3.26 5.86
C GLY A 184 9.06 -2.67 7.18
N VAL A 185 8.66 -1.40 7.19
CA VAL A 185 8.15 -0.68 8.37
C VAL A 185 6.74 -0.15 8.12
N ASN A 186 5.98 -0.02 9.20
CA ASN A 186 4.71 0.70 9.23
C ASN A 186 4.90 2.12 9.79
N SER A 187 3.82 2.89 9.92
CA SER A 187 3.89 4.28 10.38
C SER A 187 3.98 4.42 11.90
N LEU A 188 3.98 3.34 12.68
CA LEU A 188 4.07 3.40 14.14
C LEU A 188 5.47 3.85 14.56
N THR A 189 5.54 4.96 15.27
CA THR A 189 6.78 5.56 15.78
C THR A 189 6.78 5.75 17.29
N THR A 190 5.60 5.89 17.89
CA THR A 190 5.43 6.05 19.33
C THR A 190 5.58 4.71 20.05
N LEU A 191 6.31 4.75 21.17
CA LEU A 191 6.48 3.62 22.07
C LEU A 191 5.41 3.66 23.16
N SER A 192 4.66 2.59 23.33
CA SER A 192 3.87 2.43 24.55
C SER A 192 4.74 1.84 25.65
N GLY A 193 5.04 2.64 26.68
CA GLY A 193 5.57 2.37 28.02
C GLY A 193 6.57 1.24 28.30
N GLU A 194 6.54 0.11 27.62
CA GLU A 194 7.36 -1.06 27.93
C GLU A 194 8.02 -1.74 26.73
N LYS A 195 7.86 -1.21 25.51
CA LYS A 195 8.43 -1.82 24.32
C LYS A 195 9.43 -0.90 23.63
N THR A 196 10.61 -1.40 23.35
CA THR A 196 11.63 -0.66 22.59
C THR A 196 11.21 -0.48 21.13
N GLY A 197 11.37 0.73 20.57
CA GLY A 197 10.83 1.18 19.29
C GLY A 197 11.14 0.34 18.07
N ASP A 198 12.23 -0.37 18.07
CA ASP A 198 12.63 -1.21 16.95
C ASP A 198 11.79 -2.47 16.83
N MET A 199 11.22 -2.98 17.90
CA MET A 199 10.39 -4.19 17.88
C MET A 199 8.96 -3.94 17.37
N GLN A 200 8.45 -2.71 17.47
CA GLN A 200 7.11 -2.37 16.98
C GLN A 200 7.08 -2.13 15.47
N LYS A 201 8.22 -1.78 14.87
CA LYS A 201 8.34 -1.50 13.42
C LYS A 201 8.46 -2.74 12.54
N ILE A 202 8.73 -3.89 13.12
CA ILE A 202 9.05 -5.14 12.38
C ILE A 202 7.80 -5.84 11.81
N LYS A 203 6.60 -5.46 12.25
CA LYS A 203 5.38 -6.21 11.96
C LYS A 203 4.57 -5.70 10.77
N ILE A 204 5.19 -5.59 9.60
CA ILE A 204 4.41 -5.35 8.37
C ILE A 204 3.80 -6.64 7.81
N VAL A 205 4.39 -7.78 8.09
CA VAL A 205 4.07 -9.07 7.45
C VAL A 205 3.24 -10.00 8.33
N GLU A 206 2.65 -9.52 9.40
CA GLU A 206 1.71 -10.34 10.20
C GLU A 206 0.30 -10.33 9.64
#